data_4808f8d5207f63c6f13cdbf8323ee23c
#
_entry.id   4808f8d5207f63c6f13cdbf8323ee23c
#
_cell.length_a   1.000
_cell.length_b   1.000
_cell.length_c   1.000
_cell.angle_alpha   90.00
_cell.angle_beta   90.00
_cell.angle_gamma   90.00
#
_symmetry.space_group_name_H-M   'P 1'
#
loop_
_entity.id
_entity.type
_entity.pdbx_description
1 polymer ?
#
loop_
_entity_poly.entity_id
_entity_poly.type
_entity_poly.pdbx_seq_one_letter_code
_entity_poly.pdbx_strand_id
1 'polypeptide(L)'
;MQNNISSKFQSLAKEEKNYLGKLSFQKMSVEYYMNDCKDSHPAVYVGTYAKYNDGSLFGMWVDMVKCGDYDTFMEVCHSLHADEEDPELMYQDYECFPSSWYSESGIDEDTFDRIIEFADLDDDDRDAFEEFSDAFGNDCIESFRDRYMGKWDSEKDFAEHIVDECYNLDKMMGSLASYFDYEAYARDLFIDDYYFTDGYVFRR
;
A
#
# COMPACT_ATOMS: atom_id res chain seq x y z
N MET A 1 -56.90 29.86 5.21
CA MET A 1 -56.06 28.86 5.96
C MET A 1 -55.65 27.62 5.14
N GLN A 2 -56.28 27.34 4.00
CA GLN A 2 -55.96 26.15 3.18
C GLN A 2 -54.67 26.26 2.34
N ASN A 3 -54.18 27.46 1.97
CA ASN A 3 -53.01 27.64 1.12
C ASN A 3 -51.64 27.42 1.81
N ASN A 4 -51.63 27.40 3.16
CA ASN A 4 -50.37 27.28 3.91
C ASN A 4 -49.97 25.82 4.18
N ILE A 5 -50.93 24.89 4.10
CA ILE A 5 -50.69 23.47 4.32
C ILE A 5 -50.11 22.83 3.05
N SER A 6 -50.62 23.19 1.86
CA SER A 6 -50.16 22.68 0.57
C SER A 6 -48.71 23.07 0.26
N SER A 7 -48.32 24.31 0.59
CA SER A 7 -46.93 24.77 0.37
C SER A 7 -45.92 24.07 1.29
N LYS A 8 -46.32 23.74 2.51
CA LYS A 8 -45.50 23.03 3.49
C LYS A 8 -45.29 21.56 3.11
N PHE A 9 -46.31 20.90 2.56
CA PHE A 9 -46.22 19.56 2.02
C PHE A 9 -45.35 19.50 0.75
N GLN A 10 -45.43 20.53 -0.10
CA GLN A 10 -44.57 20.62 -1.31
C GLN A 10 -43.08 20.85 -0.96
N SER A 11 -42.78 21.65 0.11
CA SER A 11 -41.43 21.85 0.57
C SER A 11 -40.83 20.59 1.20
N LEU A 12 -41.61 19.87 2.03
CA LEU A 12 -41.19 18.58 2.62
C LEU A 12 -40.93 17.51 1.56
N ALA A 13 -41.79 17.39 0.56
CA ALA A 13 -41.61 16.43 -0.54
C ALA A 13 -40.37 16.77 -1.42
N LYS A 14 -40.02 18.06 -1.50
CA LYS A 14 -38.80 18.50 -2.23
C LYS A 14 -37.53 18.25 -1.42
N GLU A 15 -37.61 18.41 -0.08
CA GLU A 15 -36.50 18.06 0.84
C GLU A 15 -36.26 16.55 0.88
N GLU A 16 -37.33 15.75 0.94
CA GLU A 16 -37.26 14.29 0.89
C GLU A 16 -36.68 13.78 -0.43
N LYS A 17 -37.10 14.36 -1.57
CA LYS A 17 -36.51 14.05 -2.89
C LYS A 17 -35.04 14.44 -3.00
N ASN A 18 -34.64 15.58 -2.41
CA ASN A 18 -33.24 16.00 -2.37
C ASN A 18 -32.40 15.08 -1.46
N TYR A 19 -32.99 14.66 -0.33
CA TYR A 19 -32.32 13.71 0.57
C TYR A 19 -32.14 12.34 -0.07
N LEU A 20 -33.17 11.79 -0.70
CA LEU A 20 -33.11 10.53 -1.44
C LEU A 20 -32.19 10.64 -2.67
N GLY A 21 -32.13 11.79 -3.33
CA GLY A 21 -31.21 12.06 -4.44
C GLY A 21 -29.74 12.11 -3.96
N LYS A 22 -29.48 12.71 -2.79
CA LYS A 22 -28.15 12.70 -2.17
C LYS A 22 -27.73 11.30 -1.71
N LEU A 23 -28.64 10.54 -1.10
CA LEU A 23 -28.39 9.14 -0.70
C LEU A 23 -28.09 8.23 -1.90
N SER A 24 -28.80 8.41 -3.03
CA SER A 24 -28.54 7.63 -4.24
C SER A 24 -27.23 8.04 -4.92
N PHE A 25 -26.85 9.31 -4.86
CA PHE A 25 -25.59 9.83 -5.37
C PHE A 25 -24.41 9.38 -4.49
N GLN A 26 -24.53 9.42 -3.17
CA GLN A 26 -23.56 8.87 -2.24
C GLN A 26 -23.37 7.37 -2.43
N LYS A 27 -24.44 6.61 -2.59
CA LYS A 27 -24.38 5.16 -2.81
C LYS A 27 -23.67 4.78 -4.13
N MET A 28 -23.90 5.53 -5.21
CA MET A 28 -23.19 5.36 -6.48
C MET A 28 -21.72 5.78 -6.40
N SER A 29 -21.35 6.73 -5.53
CA SER A 29 -19.96 7.15 -5.36
C SER A 29 -19.16 6.15 -4.52
N VAL A 30 -19.75 5.55 -3.48
CA VAL A 30 -19.07 4.52 -2.68
C VAL A 30 -18.77 3.26 -3.50
N GLU A 31 -19.69 2.82 -4.36
CA GLU A 31 -19.48 1.65 -5.23
C GLU A 31 -18.26 1.80 -6.16
N TYR A 32 -17.87 3.00 -6.54
CA TYR A 32 -16.67 3.26 -7.33
C TYR A 32 -15.37 2.88 -6.57
N TYR A 33 -15.34 3.12 -5.26
CA TYR A 33 -14.19 2.87 -4.41
C TYR A 33 -14.09 1.43 -3.89
N MET A 34 -15.04 0.59 -4.28
CA MET A 34 -15.01 -0.81 -3.86
C MET A 34 -13.92 -1.58 -4.62
N ASN A 35 -13.20 -2.42 -3.88
CA ASN A 35 -12.34 -3.43 -4.46
C ASN A 35 -13.17 -4.66 -4.82
N ASP A 36 -13.14 -5.09 -6.07
CA ASP A 36 -13.80 -6.31 -6.54
C ASP A 36 -12.84 -7.54 -6.53
N CYS A 37 -11.72 -7.44 -5.83
CA CYS A 37 -10.68 -8.47 -5.71
C CYS A 37 -10.04 -8.91 -7.04
N LYS A 38 -10.11 -8.06 -8.07
CA LYS A 38 -9.50 -8.33 -9.38
C LYS A 38 -8.23 -7.55 -9.62
N ASP A 39 -8.11 -6.41 -8.95
CA ASP A 39 -6.94 -5.56 -9.00
C ASP A 39 -6.07 -5.87 -7.78
N SER A 40 -4.75 -6.02 -7.96
CA SER A 40 -3.78 -6.23 -6.87
C SER A 40 -3.53 -4.93 -6.08
N HIS A 41 -4.61 -4.19 -5.78
CA HIS A 41 -4.53 -2.94 -5.03
C HIS A 41 -4.66 -3.19 -3.52
N PRO A 42 -3.93 -2.46 -2.68
CA PRO A 42 -4.19 -2.41 -1.25
C PRO A 42 -5.65 -2.09 -0.95
N ALA A 43 -6.25 -2.92 -0.11
CA ALA A 43 -7.64 -2.77 0.29
C ALA A 43 -7.86 -3.20 1.73
N VAL A 44 -8.89 -2.65 2.36
CA VAL A 44 -9.35 -3.05 3.69
C VAL A 44 -10.85 -3.35 3.66
N TYR A 45 -11.26 -4.35 4.43
CA TYR A 45 -12.68 -4.64 4.65
C TYR A 45 -13.20 -3.79 5.80
N VAL A 46 -14.03 -2.81 5.49
CA VAL A 46 -14.48 -1.79 6.44
C VAL A 46 -15.85 -2.15 6.97
N GLY A 47 -15.95 -2.42 8.26
CA GLY A 47 -17.16 -2.57 9.05
C GLY A 47 -17.23 -1.54 10.17
N THR A 48 -18.12 -1.78 11.17
CA THR A 48 -18.15 -1.01 12.41
C THR A 48 -18.22 -1.94 13.63
N TYR A 49 -17.67 -1.50 14.75
CA TYR A 49 -17.78 -2.24 16.01
C TYR A 49 -19.22 -2.44 16.45
N ALA A 50 -20.11 -1.47 16.22
CA ALA A 50 -21.53 -1.60 16.56
C ALA A 50 -22.19 -2.75 15.79
N LYS A 51 -22.03 -2.80 14.47
CA LYS A 51 -22.57 -3.89 13.63
C LYS A 51 -21.98 -5.24 13.98
N TYR A 52 -20.66 -5.29 14.19
CA TYR A 52 -19.98 -6.53 14.57
C TYR A 52 -20.50 -7.09 15.89
N ASN A 53 -20.67 -6.24 16.92
CA ASN A 53 -21.20 -6.62 18.22
C ASN A 53 -22.67 -7.10 18.16
N ASP A 54 -23.45 -6.58 17.21
CA ASP A 54 -24.82 -7.02 16.94
C ASP A 54 -24.90 -8.28 16.06
N GLY A 55 -23.74 -8.88 15.71
CA GLY A 55 -23.63 -10.10 14.91
C GLY A 55 -23.78 -9.87 13.40
N SER A 56 -23.67 -8.62 12.93
CA SER A 56 -23.68 -8.27 11.52
C SER A 56 -22.23 -8.17 11.00
N LEU A 57 -21.95 -8.86 9.90
CA LEU A 57 -20.69 -8.73 9.17
C LEU A 57 -20.81 -7.76 7.99
N PHE A 58 -21.78 -6.83 8.06
CA PHE A 58 -21.94 -5.83 7.01
C PHE A 58 -20.72 -4.92 6.93
N GLY A 59 -20.10 -4.91 5.80
CA GLY A 59 -18.94 -4.10 5.45
C GLY A 59 -18.64 -4.24 3.96
N MET A 60 -17.61 -3.58 3.49
CA MET A 60 -17.19 -3.64 2.09
C MET A 60 -15.68 -3.50 1.99
N TRP A 61 -15.10 -4.12 0.97
CA TRP A 61 -13.73 -3.88 0.59
C TRP A 61 -13.59 -2.48 -0.02
N VAL A 62 -12.76 -1.64 0.58
CA VAL A 62 -12.44 -0.30 0.11
C VAL A 62 -11.04 -0.32 -0.51
N ASP A 63 -10.97 0.04 -1.78
CA ASP A 63 -9.73 0.15 -2.55
C ASP A 63 -9.01 1.46 -2.21
N MET A 64 -7.87 1.37 -1.56
CA MET A 64 -7.13 2.53 -1.06
C MET A 64 -6.50 3.33 -2.21
N VAL A 65 -6.08 2.67 -3.30
CA VAL A 65 -5.53 3.35 -4.49
C VAL A 65 -6.60 4.17 -5.21
N LYS A 66 -7.83 3.66 -5.29
CA LYS A 66 -8.95 4.43 -5.87
C LYS A 66 -9.32 5.65 -5.02
N CYS A 67 -9.11 5.58 -3.71
CA CYS A 67 -9.32 6.75 -2.84
C CYS A 67 -8.29 7.84 -3.10
N GLY A 68 -7.03 7.47 -3.30
CA GLY A 68 -5.94 8.35 -3.69
C GLY A 68 -5.37 9.23 -2.57
N ASP A 69 -6.18 9.58 -1.57
CA ASP A 69 -5.77 10.33 -0.39
C ASP A 69 -6.56 9.89 0.86
N TYR A 70 -6.00 10.18 2.03
CA TYR A 70 -6.56 9.76 3.32
C TYR A 70 -7.94 10.39 3.62
N ASP A 71 -8.14 11.66 3.29
CA ASP A 71 -9.42 12.35 3.52
C ASP A 71 -10.54 11.68 2.72
N THR A 72 -10.29 11.39 1.43
CA THR A 72 -11.23 10.65 0.57
C THR A 72 -11.49 9.25 1.11
N PHE A 73 -10.44 8.52 1.55
CA PHE A 73 -10.57 7.20 2.16
C PHE A 73 -11.50 7.23 3.38
N MET A 74 -11.30 8.18 4.30
CA MET A 74 -12.13 8.34 5.50
C MET A 74 -13.56 8.74 5.15
N GLU A 75 -13.77 9.63 4.16
CA GLU A 75 -15.10 10.01 3.68
C GLU A 75 -15.86 8.81 3.11
N VAL A 76 -15.18 7.94 2.35
CA VAL A 76 -15.75 6.70 1.80
C VAL A 76 -16.13 5.74 2.92
N CYS A 77 -15.24 5.50 3.89
CA CYS A 77 -15.49 4.63 5.04
C CYS A 77 -16.69 5.09 5.86
N HIS A 78 -16.79 6.39 6.19
CA HIS A 78 -17.95 6.93 6.91
C HIS A 78 -19.24 6.92 6.06
N SER A 79 -19.16 7.18 4.76
CA SER A 79 -20.30 7.12 3.85
C SER A 79 -20.89 5.72 3.71
N LEU A 80 -20.06 4.69 3.80
CA LEU A 80 -20.48 3.29 3.79
C LEU A 80 -21.40 2.96 4.99
N HIS A 81 -21.16 3.60 6.13
CA HIS A 81 -21.88 3.41 7.38
C HIS A 81 -22.73 4.61 7.80
N ALA A 82 -23.23 5.40 6.82
CA ALA A 82 -24.05 6.61 7.05
C ALA A 82 -25.42 6.33 7.72
N ASP A 83 -25.77 5.06 7.95
CA ASP A 83 -26.90 4.64 8.75
C ASP A 83 -26.64 4.74 10.28
N GLU A 84 -25.40 4.92 10.69
CA GLU A 84 -24.96 5.19 12.06
C GLU A 84 -24.69 6.70 12.22
N GLU A 85 -25.00 7.28 13.38
CA GLU A 85 -24.81 8.71 13.65
C GLU A 85 -23.31 9.06 13.80
N ASP A 86 -22.56 8.16 14.44
CA ASP A 86 -21.10 8.28 14.66
C ASP A 86 -20.47 6.87 14.56
N PRO A 87 -20.21 6.39 13.34
CA PRO A 87 -19.71 5.03 13.14
C PRO A 87 -18.28 4.88 13.65
N GLU A 88 -18.08 4.01 14.65
CA GLU A 88 -16.77 3.56 15.08
C GLU A 88 -16.28 2.49 14.09
N LEU A 89 -15.39 2.89 13.18
CA LEU A 89 -14.91 2.03 12.12
C LEU A 89 -14.10 0.85 12.66
N MET A 90 -14.25 -0.31 12.03
CA MET A 90 -13.53 -1.54 12.30
C MET A 90 -13.00 -2.09 10.97
N TYR A 91 -11.69 -2.17 10.83
CA TYR A 91 -11.05 -2.79 9.67
C TYR A 91 -10.93 -4.29 9.95
N GLN A 92 -11.83 -5.09 9.36
CA GLN A 92 -11.98 -6.51 9.71
C GLN A 92 -11.00 -7.42 8.98
N ASP A 93 -10.47 -6.95 7.84
CA ASP A 93 -9.50 -7.67 7.02
C ASP A 93 -8.75 -6.71 6.10
N TYR A 94 -7.63 -7.15 5.50
CA TYR A 94 -6.79 -6.36 4.62
C TYR A 94 -6.18 -7.22 3.51
N GLU A 95 -5.83 -6.60 2.38
CA GLU A 95 -5.18 -7.24 1.23
C GLU A 95 -4.12 -6.35 0.61
N CYS A 96 -3.07 -6.96 0.04
CA CYS A 96 -2.05 -6.36 -0.82
C CYS A 96 -1.20 -5.26 -0.18
N PHE A 97 -0.92 -5.35 1.13
CA PHE A 97 0.11 -4.56 1.81
C PHE A 97 0.67 -5.31 3.03
N PRO A 98 1.86 -4.94 3.56
CA PRO A 98 2.49 -5.64 4.68
C PRO A 98 1.62 -5.71 5.93
N SER A 99 1.56 -6.89 6.55
CA SER A 99 0.75 -7.14 7.76
C SER A 99 1.14 -6.28 8.96
N SER A 100 2.38 -5.81 9.01
CA SER A 100 2.89 -4.92 10.06
C SER A 100 2.23 -3.53 10.06
N TRP A 101 1.60 -3.14 8.96
CA TRP A 101 0.90 -1.84 8.80
C TRP A 101 -0.59 -1.94 9.06
N TYR A 102 -1.11 -3.16 9.21
CA TYR A 102 -2.52 -3.38 9.49
C TYR A 102 -2.85 -3.21 10.97
N SER A 103 -3.97 -2.53 11.23
CA SER A 103 -4.60 -2.46 12.54
C SER A 103 -6.11 -2.50 12.40
N GLU A 104 -6.76 -3.38 13.17
CA GLU A 104 -8.23 -3.48 13.21
C GLU A 104 -8.90 -2.17 13.64
N SER A 105 -8.28 -1.41 14.53
CA SER A 105 -8.85 -0.22 15.15
C SER A 105 -8.61 1.08 14.40
N GLY A 106 -7.74 1.09 13.39
CA GLY A 106 -7.45 2.32 12.64
C GLY A 106 -6.25 2.20 11.71
N ILE A 107 -6.31 2.98 10.65
CA ILE A 107 -5.20 3.33 9.77
C ILE A 107 -5.10 4.84 9.85
N ASP A 108 -3.95 5.37 10.24
CA ASP A 108 -3.69 6.80 10.25
C ASP A 108 -3.19 7.29 8.88
N GLU A 109 -3.10 8.62 8.73
CA GLU A 109 -2.68 9.25 7.47
C GLU A 109 -1.28 8.80 7.05
N ASP A 110 -0.32 8.76 7.98
CA ASP A 110 1.05 8.35 7.68
C ASP A 110 1.12 6.88 7.20
N THR A 111 0.31 6.01 7.78
CA THR A 111 0.20 4.59 7.37
C THR A 111 -0.51 4.46 6.03
N PHE A 112 -1.56 5.24 5.80
CA PHE A 112 -2.26 5.27 4.50
C PHE A 112 -1.32 5.70 3.38
N ASP A 113 -0.61 6.80 3.54
CA ASP A 113 0.34 7.32 2.55
C ASP A 113 1.43 6.29 2.24
N ARG A 114 1.96 5.61 3.26
CA ARG A 114 2.94 4.53 3.09
C ARG A 114 2.37 3.35 2.30
N ILE A 115 1.12 2.97 2.52
CA ILE A 115 0.44 1.92 1.75
C ILE A 115 0.29 2.33 0.28
N ILE A 116 -0.03 3.60 0.00
CA ILE A 116 -0.12 4.10 -1.36
C ILE A 116 1.27 4.11 -2.05
N GLU A 117 2.32 4.55 -1.35
CA GLU A 117 3.70 4.48 -1.88
C GLU A 117 4.14 3.04 -2.18
N PHE A 118 3.74 2.07 -1.35
CA PHE A 118 3.99 0.65 -1.57
C PHE A 118 3.22 0.12 -2.78
N ALA A 119 1.99 0.59 -2.99
CA ALA A 119 1.19 0.21 -4.16
C ALA A 119 1.81 0.66 -5.50
N ASP A 120 2.62 1.71 -5.48
CA ASP A 120 3.33 2.22 -6.65
C ASP A 120 4.57 1.38 -7.02
N LEU A 121 5.01 0.46 -6.15
CA LEU A 121 6.07 -0.51 -6.47
C LEU A 121 5.53 -1.58 -7.42
N ASP A 122 6.38 -2.06 -8.33
CA ASP A 122 6.04 -3.27 -9.09
C ASP A 122 6.14 -4.53 -8.21
N ASP A 123 5.67 -5.67 -8.73
CA ASP A 123 5.58 -6.89 -7.94
C ASP A 123 6.96 -7.40 -7.48
N ASP A 124 8.00 -7.28 -8.34
CA ASP A 124 9.37 -7.68 -7.98
C ASP A 124 9.97 -6.76 -6.89
N ASP A 125 9.66 -5.46 -6.95
CA ASP A 125 10.09 -4.49 -5.94
C ASP A 125 9.32 -4.63 -4.62
N ARG A 126 8.06 -5.06 -4.64
CA ARG A 126 7.30 -5.38 -3.41
C ARG A 126 7.89 -6.55 -2.66
N ASP A 127 8.23 -7.64 -3.38
CA ASP A 127 8.92 -8.80 -2.79
C ASP A 127 10.28 -8.38 -2.21
N ALA A 128 11.04 -7.56 -2.94
CA ALA A 128 12.32 -7.03 -2.47
C ALA A 128 12.17 -6.13 -1.23
N PHE A 129 11.09 -5.33 -1.17
CA PHE A 129 10.81 -4.47 -0.01
C PHE A 129 10.50 -5.28 1.26
N GLU A 130 9.78 -6.40 1.14
CA GLU A 130 9.52 -7.27 2.29
C GLU A 130 10.82 -7.84 2.84
N GLU A 131 11.73 -8.33 1.98
CA GLU A 131 13.06 -8.80 2.36
C GLU A 131 13.93 -7.70 2.99
N PHE A 132 13.83 -6.47 2.45
CA PHE A 132 14.50 -5.31 3.03
C PHE A 132 13.99 -4.98 4.43
N SER A 133 12.69 -4.96 4.61
CA SER A 133 12.04 -4.69 5.89
C SER A 133 12.45 -5.70 6.95
N ASP A 134 12.46 -6.98 6.59
CA ASP A 134 12.85 -8.07 7.49
C ASP A 134 14.36 -8.01 7.85
N ALA A 135 15.22 -7.73 6.86
CA ALA A 135 16.67 -7.71 7.06
C ALA A 135 17.16 -6.50 7.88
N PHE A 136 16.55 -5.34 7.71
CA PHE A 136 17.00 -4.07 8.31
C PHE A 136 16.09 -3.55 9.42
N GLY A 137 14.93 -4.16 9.64
CA GLY A 137 13.93 -3.66 10.60
C GLY A 137 13.44 -2.25 10.21
N ASN A 138 13.41 -1.95 8.91
CA ASN A 138 13.07 -0.64 8.36
C ASN A 138 12.01 -0.81 7.27
N ASP A 139 10.89 -0.15 7.45
CA ASP A 139 9.73 -0.18 6.54
C ASP A 139 9.53 1.15 5.77
N CYS A 140 10.57 1.95 5.64
CA CYS A 140 10.58 3.19 4.88
C CYS A 140 10.92 2.93 3.40
N ILE A 141 9.98 3.21 2.51
CA ILE A 141 10.12 2.96 1.07
C ILE A 141 11.22 3.82 0.43
N GLU A 142 11.38 5.08 0.88
CA GLU A 142 12.49 5.92 0.42
C GLU A 142 13.85 5.29 0.77
N SER A 143 13.99 4.79 2.01
CA SER A 143 15.20 4.09 2.45
C SER A 143 15.47 2.80 1.65
N PHE A 144 14.41 2.06 1.30
CA PHE A 144 14.49 0.91 0.41
C PHE A 144 15.01 1.32 -0.97
N ARG A 145 14.39 2.31 -1.62
CA ARG A 145 14.80 2.80 -2.95
C ARG A 145 16.26 3.26 -3.00
N ASP A 146 16.74 3.89 -1.94
CA ASP A 146 18.14 4.35 -1.83
C ASP A 146 19.14 3.20 -1.69
N ARG A 147 18.71 2.07 -1.14
CA ARG A 147 19.60 0.95 -0.79
C ARG A 147 19.47 -0.25 -1.71
N TYR A 148 18.37 -0.40 -2.42
CA TYR A 148 18.11 -1.53 -3.30
C TYR A 148 19.02 -1.51 -4.54
N MET A 149 19.72 -2.61 -4.77
CA MET A 149 20.70 -2.78 -5.84
C MET A 149 20.28 -3.82 -6.87
N GLY A 150 19.01 -4.28 -6.81
CA GLY A 150 18.46 -5.24 -7.76
C GLY A 150 18.52 -6.68 -7.31
N LYS A 151 18.02 -7.55 -8.19
CA LYS A 151 17.94 -9.01 -8.01
C LYS A 151 19.09 -9.67 -8.75
N TRP A 152 19.78 -10.59 -8.08
CA TRP A 152 20.99 -11.27 -8.57
C TRP A 152 20.96 -12.76 -8.22
N ASP A 153 21.57 -13.59 -9.08
CA ASP A 153 21.62 -15.03 -8.82
C ASP A 153 22.59 -15.39 -7.68
N SER A 154 23.62 -14.56 -7.47
CA SER A 154 24.60 -14.74 -6.39
C SER A 154 25.34 -13.44 -6.04
N GLU A 155 26.00 -13.41 -4.87
CA GLU A 155 26.96 -12.37 -4.48
C GLU A 155 28.07 -12.17 -5.53
N LYS A 156 28.51 -13.25 -6.16
CA LYS A 156 29.53 -13.22 -7.19
C LYS A 156 29.04 -12.52 -8.45
N ASP A 157 27.82 -12.80 -8.91
CA ASP A 157 27.27 -12.18 -10.12
C ASP A 157 27.10 -10.66 -9.93
N PHE A 158 26.67 -10.23 -8.72
CA PHE A 158 26.66 -8.83 -8.37
C PHE A 158 28.07 -8.21 -8.37
N ALA A 159 29.05 -8.90 -7.79
CA ALA A 159 30.44 -8.44 -7.76
C ALA A 159 31.06 -8.35 -9.18
N GLU A 160 30.75 -9.28 -10.07
CA GLU A 160 31.13 -9.23 -11.49
C GLU A 160 30.55 -7.97 -12.15
N HIS A 161 29.27 -7.70 -11.93
CA HIS A 161 28.62 -6.49 -12.44
C HIS A 161 29.29 -5.20 -11.91
N ILE A 162 29.56 -5.11 -10.61
CA ILE A 162 30.25 -3.95 -10.01
C ILE A 162 31.62 -3.74 -10.62
N VAL A 163 32.36 -4.82 -10.86
CA VAL A 163 33.69 -4.74 -11.50
C VAL A 163 33.57 -4.27 -12.94
N ASP A 164 32.63 -4.80 -13.71
CA ASP A 164 32.42 -4.44 -15.11
C ASP A 164 31.99 -2.98 -15.28
N GLU A 165 31.10 -2.47 -14.39
CA GLU A 165 30.63 -1.09 -14.45
C GLU A 165 31.64 -0.07 -13.92
N CYS A 166 32.38 -0.41 -12.86
CA CYS A 166 33.24 0.56 -12.17
C CYS A 166 34.71 0.49 -12.59
N TYR A 167 35.17 -0.63 -13.11
CA TYR A 167 36.58 -0.89 -13.37
C TYR A 167 36.80 -1.42 -14.78
N ASN A 168 37.99 -1.12 -15.36
CA ASN A 168 38.45 -1.71 -16.58
C ASN A 168 39.66 -2.61 -16.24
N LEU A 169 39.39 -3.89 -15.93
CA LEU A 169 40.40 -4.83 -15.50
C LEU A 169 41.51 -5.02 -16.55
N ASP A 170 41.18 -5.08 -17.84
CA ASP A 170 42.13 -5.21 -18.91
C ASP A 170 43.13 -4.05 -18.93
N LYS A 171 42.62 -2.83 -18.70
CA LYS A 171 43.49 -1.66 -18.65
C LYS A 171 44.35 -1.61 -17.38
N MET A 172 43.80 -2.09 -16.26
CA MET A 172 44.46 -2.05 -14.94
C MET A 172 45.47 -3.16 -14.76
N MET A 173 45.15 -4.38 -15.23
CA MET A 173 45.89 -5.61 -14.96
C MET A 173 46.45 -6.29 -16.20
N GLY A 174 46.01 -5.87 -17.40
CA GLY A 174 46.41 -6.50 -18.66
C GLY A 174 46.09 -8.01 -18.69
N SER A 175 47.04 -8.83 -19.08
CA SER A 175 46.83 -10.29 -19.15
C SER A 175 46.54 -10.96 -17.81
N LEU A 176 46.70 -10.27 -16.69
CA LEU A 176 46.38 -10.79 -15.37
C LEU A 176 44.88 -10.63 -15.03
N ALA A 177 44.10 -9.87 -15.81
CA ALA A 177 42.66 -9.70 -15.61
C ALA A 177 41.92 -11.06 -15.57
N SER A 178 42.33 -12.02 -16.37
CA SER A 178 41.75 -13.37 -16.39
C SER A 178 41.97 -14.20 -15.11
N TYR A 179 42.85 -13.74 -14.23
CA TYR A 179 43.12 -14.36 -12.93
C TYR A 179 42.47 -13.60 -11.76
N PHE A 180 41.62 -12.61 -12.04
CA PHE A 180 40.91 -11.88 -10.98
C PHE A 180 39.97 -12.83 -10.24
N ASP A 181 40.05 -12.84 -8.92
CA ASP A 181 39.25 -13.70 -8.06
C ASP A 181 37.94 -12.95 -7.63
N TYR A 182 36.90 -13.11 -8.45
CA TYR A 182 35.59 -12.51 -8.19
C TYR A 182 34.94 -13.04 -6.93
N GLU A 183 35.19 -14.29 -6.51
CA GLU A 183 34.63 -14.86 -5.28
C GLU A 183 35.27 -14.22 -4.04
N ALA A 184 36.58 -13.99 -4.07
CA ALA A 184 37.24 -13.27 -3.00
C ALA A 184 36.79 -11.83 -2.92
N TYR A 185 36.65 -11.15 -4.06
CA TYR A 185 36.16 -9.77 -4.14
C TYR A 185 34.70 -9.67 -3.67
N ALA A 186 33.81 -10.57 -4.09
CA ALA A 186 32.42 -10.62 -3.63
C ALA A 186 32.36 -10.75 -2.10
N ARG A 187 33.12 -11.68 -1.53
CA ARG A 187 33.17 -11.88 -0.07
C ARG A 187 33.54 -10.60 0.67
N ASP A 188 34.50 -9.85 0.17
CA ASP A 188 34.92 -8.59 0.79
C ASP A 188 33.85 -7.52 0.68
N LEU A 189 33.16 -7.39 -0.48
CA LEU A 189 32.04 -6.46 -0.68
C LEU A 189 30.88 -6.73 0.28
N PHE A 190 30.55 -7.98 0.53
CA PHE A 190 29.40 -8.37 1.35
C PHE A 190 29.72 -8.41 2.86
N ILE A 191 30.97 -8.19 3.28
CA ILE A 191 31.32 -7.98 4.69
C ILE A 191 30.78 -6.62 5.19
N ASP A 192 31.08 -5.54 4.49
CA ASP A 192 30.88 -4.19 5.01
C ASP A 192 29.85 -3.37 4.18
N ASP A 193 29.84 -3.52 2.86
CA ASP A 193 29.16 -2.58 1.96
C ASP A 193 27.74 -3.04 1.56
N TYR A 194 27.56 -4.35 1.36
CA TYR A 194 26.31 -4.89 0.83
C TYR A 194 25.77 -6.04 1.69
N TYR A 195 24.47 -6.31 1.51
CA TYR A 195 23.76 -7.43 2.12
C TYR A 195 22.99 -8.18 1.04
N PHE A 196 23.07 -9.51 1.06
CA PHE A 196 22.37 -10.40 0.14
C PHE A 196 21.37 -11.27 0.89
N THR A 197 20.11 -11.26 0.45
CA THR A 197 19.06 -12.13 0.97
C THR A 197 18.09 -12.48 -0.15
N ASP A 198 17.74 -13.75 -0.26
CA ASP A 198 16.77 -14.32 -1.22
C ASP A 198 16.89 -13.80 -2.67
N GLY A 199 18.13 -13.56 -3.12
CA GLY A 199 18.42 -13.05 -4.46
C GLY A 199 18.42 -11.53 -4.56
N TYR A 200 18.14 -10.79 -3.51
CA TYR A 200 18.15 -9.33 -3.50
C TYR A 200 19.42 -8.78 -2.84
N VAL A 201 19.93 -7.70 -3.41
CA VAL A 201 21.10 -6.99 -2.88
C VAL A 201 20.74 -5.61 -2.41
N PHE A 202 21.22 -5.27 -1.22
CA PHE A 202 21.01 -3.95 -0.59
C PHE A 202 22.34 -3.38 -0.12
N ARG A 203 22.48 -2.05 -0.14
CA ARG A 203 23.55 -1.35 0.60
C ARG A 203 23.28 -1.40 2.10
N ARG A 204 24.36 -1.54 2.88
CA ARG A 204 24.28 -1.52 4.36
C ARG A 204 24.12 -0.11 4.95
#